data_de4c42e63769c629d333c08e4b134ef0
#
_entry.id   de4c42e63769c629d333c08e4b134ef0
#
_cell.length_a   1.000
_cell.length_b   1.000
_cell.length_c   1.000
_cell.angle_alpha   90.00
_cell.angle_beta   90.00
_cell.angle_gamma   90.00
#
_symmetry.space_group_name_H-M   'P 1'
#
loop_
_entity.id
_entity.type
_entity.pdbx_description
1 polymer ?
#
loop_
_entity_poly.entity_id
_entity_poly.type
_entity_poly.pdbx_seq_one_letter_code
_entity_poly.pdbx_strand_id
1 'polypeptide(L)'
;MTMGERVIICIKRVLPVAFRTSLWFLKIMLPVSFFVMLLSYFEILPYLSAFASPLFTLVGLPGDAALVFVTSIFTNIYTVIALMSNLDFSLREGIILAMMCLISHNYLVETLVQKKTGSSAWGMVALRFSCSFLAAALLNWCLPDFSERLSWQPAVALGFRETLMNWLQQSLMLSLKVVVIISLLMIVQRLLEEFGILKRLSAVLGPLMALLGLPKQVAFLWLVGNTLGLAYGSAVLLDHVRQGKISGEQADLLNYHLAVSHSQLEDPLLFAVLGLPMAWLMIPRILLAIVVVWLKRLRDFLCKKSKSGCAVEPIAG
;
A
#
# COMPACT_ATOMS: atom_id res chain seq x y z
N MET A 1 7.79 -7.58 36.80
CA MET A 1 7.34 -6.38 36.04
C MET A 1 5.84 -6.41 35.89
N THR A 2 5.19 -5.37 36.33
CA THR A 2 3.75 -5.20 36.12
C THR A 2 3.41 -4.95 34.67
N MET A 3 2.17 -5.17 34.26
CA MET A 3 1.70 -4.90 32.90
C MET A 3 1.93 -3.43 32.50
N GLY A 4 1.71 -2.49 33.44
CA GLY A 4 1.92 -1.08 33.22
C GLY A 4 3.40 -0.71 32.99
N GLU A 5 4.32 -1.31 33.74
CA GLU A 5 5.77 -1.11 33.54
C GLU A 5 6.21 -1.58 32.15
N ARG A 6 5.72 -2.72 31.67
CA ARG A 6 6.02 -3.22 30.31
C ARG A 6 5.53 -2.27 29.23
N VAL A 7 4.31 -1.75 29.34
CA VAL A 7 3.76 -0.75 28.42
C VAL A 7 4.62 0.50 28.37
N ILE A 8 4.99 1.07 29.52
CA ILE A 8 5.81 2.27 29.62
C ILE A 8 7.18 2.05 28.98
N ILE A 9 7.82 0.90 29.23
CA ILE A 9 9.11 0.56 28.65
C ILE A 9 9.00 0.43 27.13
N CYS A 10 7.93 -0.21 26.60
CA CYS A 10 7.69 -0.31 25.18
C CYS A 10 7.58 1.09 24.54
N ILE A 11 6.77 1.97 25.12
CA ILE A 11 6.58 3.35 24.61
C ILE A 11 7.93 4.11 24.61
N LYS A 12 8.65 4.09 25.71
CA LYS A 12 9.95 4.78 25.82
C LYS A 12 10.99 4.29 24.80
N ARG A 13 10.99 3.00 24.46
CA ARG A 13 11.88 2.41 23.45
C ARG A 13 11.47 2.75 22.03
N VAL A 14 10.17 2.85 21.76
CA VAL A 14 9.64 3.07 20.41
C VAL A 14 9.69 4.55 20.01
N LEU A 15 9.40 5.48 20.92
CA LEU A 15 9.34 6.92 20.60
C LEU A 15 10.58 7.46 19.87
N PRO A 16 11.83 7.18 20.30
CA PRO A 16 13.02 7.66 19.58
C PRO A 16 13.13 7.07 18.17
N VAL A 17 12.71 5.80 18.00
CA VAL A 17 12.72 5.14 16.68
C VAL A 17 11.65 5.73 15.79
N ALA A 18 10.44 5.92 16.30
CA ALA A 18 9.33 6.54 15.57
C ALA A 18 9.68 7.97 15.12
N PHE A 19 10.27 8.76 15.98
CA PHE A 19 10.71 10.11 15.64
C PHE A 19 11.77 10.11 14.54
N ARG A 20 12.79 9.23 14.63
CA ARG A 20 13.83 9.08 13.60
C ARG A 20 13.23 8.64 12.26
N THR A 21 12.31 7.69 12.30
CA THR A 21 11.59 7.20 11.11
C THR A 21 10.78 8.34 10.48
N SER A 22 10.02 9.08 11.28
CA SER A 22 9.26 10.24 10.82
C SER A 22 10.16 11.29 10.16
N LEU A 23 11.29 11.64 10.78
CA LEU A 23 12.25 12.57 10.20
C LEU A 23 12.83 12.09 8.87
N TRP A 24 13.07 10.78 8.74
CA TRP A 24 13.55 10.21 7.49
C TRP A 24 12.50 10.36 6.37
N PHE A 25 11.24 10.10 6.65
CA PHE A 25 10.16 10.32 5.69
C PHE A 25 9.98 11.79 5.34
N LEU A 26 10.03 12.70 6.33
CA LEU A 26 9.90 14.14 6.09
C LEU A 26 11.03 14.68 5.20
N LYS A 27 12.26 14.16 5.32
CA LYS A 27 13.40 14.53 4.45
C LYS A 27 13.16 14.20 2.97
N ILE A 28 12.32 13.22 2.66
CA ILE A 28 11.94 12.87 1.28
C ILE A 28 10.68 13.62 0.88
N MET A 29 9.67 13.61 1.74
CA MET A 29 8.35 14.15 1.48
C MET A 29 8.37 15.66 1.22
N LEU A 30 9.07 16.44 2.06
CA LEU A 30 9.07 17.90 1.96
C LEU A 30 9.73 18.42 0.68
N PRO A 31 10.94 17.96 0.27
CA PRO A 31 11.53 18.41 -1.00
C PRO A 31 10.67 18.04 -2.22
N VAL A 32 10.08 16.83 -2.25
CA VAL A 32 9.21 16.42 -3.36
C VAL A 32 7.95 17.28 -3.41
N SER A 33 7.30 17.51 -2.27
CA SER A 33 6.13 18.39 -2.15
C SER A 33 6.44 19.83 -2.58
N PHE A 34 7.61 20.36 -2.19
CA PHE A 34 8.08 21.68 -2.61
C PHE A 34 8.28 21.75 -4.12
N PHE A 35 8.93 20.73 -4.70
CA PHE A 35 9.14 20.68 -6.15
C PHE A 35 7.81 20.65 -6.93
N VAL A 36 6.83 19.89 -6.46
CA VAL A 36 5.50 19.85 -7.09
C VAL A 36 4.78 21.19 -6.96
N MET A 37 4.89 21.86 -5.82
CA MET A 37 4.37 23.22 -5.66
C MET A 37 4.99 24.19 -6.68
N LEU A 38 6.30 24.09 -6.94
CA LEU A 38 6.96 24.89 -7.98
C LEU A 38 6.46 24.55 -9.39
N LEU A 39 6.33 23.26 -9.72
CA LEU A 39 5.77 22.83 -11.01
C LEU A 39 4.34 23.34 -11.21
N SER A 40 3.54 23.35 -10.14
CA SER A 40 2.19 23.92 -10.17
C SER A 40 2.21 25.44 -10.36
N TYR A 41 3.04 26.16 -9.60
CA TYR A 41 3.15 27.62 -9.68
C TYR A 41 3.61 28.09 -11.06
N PHE A 42 4.54 27.39 -11.71
CA PHE A 42 5.03 27.72 -13.06
C PHE A 42 4.15 27.14 -14.18
N GLU A 43 2.98 26.60 -13.86
CA GLU A 43 2.05 26.01 -14.84
C GLU A 43 2.66 24.89 -15.70
N ILE A 44 3.66 24.17 -15.18
CA ILE A 44 4.30 23.04 -15.88
C ILE A 44 3.47 21.76 -15.77
N LEU A 45 2.72 21.60 -14.65
CA LEU A 45 1.89 20.43 -14.41
C LEU A 45 0.89 20.13 -15.54
N PRO A 46 0.17 21.09 -16.12
CA PRO A 46 -0.79 20.84 -17.21
C PRO A 46 -0.16 20.18 -18.43
N TYR A 47 1.10 20.49 -18.75
CA TYR A 47 1.81 19.88 -19.89
C TYR A 47 2.18 18.43 -19.61
N LEU A 48 2.57 18.11 -18.35
CA LEU A 48 2.89 16.75 -17.94
C LEU A 48 1.64 15.88 -17.85
N SER A 49 0.54 16.44 -17.34
CA SER A 49 -0.73 15.74 -17.21
C SER A 49 -1.43 15.48 -18.54
N ALA A 50 -1.28 16.35 -19.51
CA ALA A 50 -1.90 16.21 -20.84
C ALA A 50 -1.48 14.89 -21.53
N PHE A 51 -0.22 14.49 -21.39
CA PHE A 51 0.30 13.26 -21.99
C PHE A 51 -0.33 11.99 -21.38
N ALA A 52 -0.55 11.98 -20.07
CA ALA A 52 -1.09 10.83 -19.36
C ALA A 52 -2.63 10.83 -19.25
N SER A 53 -3.27 11.97 -19.53
CA SER A 53 -4.71 12.19 -19.39
C SER A 53 -5.55 11.09 -20.07
N PRO A 54 -5.29 10.64 -21.33
CA PRO A 54 -6.14 9.64 -21.97
C PRO A 54 -6.26 8.32 -21.20
N LEU A 55 -5.18 7.89 -20.53
CA LEU A 55 -5.18 6.66 -19.75
C LEU A 55 -5.92 6.83 -18.41
N PHE A 56 -5.73 7.98 -17.75
CA PHE A 56 -6.31 8.22 -16.42
C PHE A 56 -7.78 8.59 -16.49
N THR A 57 -8.25 9.26 -17.55
CA THR A 57 -9.66 9.55 -17.77
C THR A 57 -10.50 8.28 -17.93
N LEU A 58 -9.96 7.19 -18.46
CA LEU A 58 -10.65 5.89 -18.53
C LEU A 58 -11.04 5.35 -17.15
N VAL A 59 -10.30 5.71 -16.12
CA VAL A 59 -10.57 5.30 -14.74
C VAL A 59 -11.14 6.44 -13.89
N GLY A 60 -11.60 7.52 -14.52
CA GLY A 60 -12.26 8.65 -13.84
C GLY A 60 -11.31 9.58 -13.09
N LEU A 61 -10.04 9.66 -13.51
CA LEU A 61 -9.03 10.51 -12.89
C LEU A 61 -8.54 11.59 -13.86
N PRO A 62 -8.20 12.80 -13.36
CA PRO A 62 -7.54 13.81 -14.15
C PRO A 62 -6.09 13.42 -14.48
N GLY A 63 -5.51 14.09 -15.51
CA GLY A 63 -4.13 13.82 -15.93
C GLY A 63 -3.08 14.00 -14.83
N ASP A 64 -3.30 14.92 -13.90
CA ASP A 64 -2.40 15.19 -12.77
C ASP A 64 -2.22 13.97 -11.85
N ALA A 65 -3.20 13.07 -11.81
CA ALA A 65 -3.12 11.81 -11.09
C ALA A 65 -1.96 10.93 -11.57
N ALA A 66 -1.55 11.06 -12.84
CA ALA A 66 -0.42 10.33 -13.38
C ALA A 66 0.89 10.66 -12.66
N LEU A 67 1.12 11.92 -12.31
CA LEU A 67 2.32 12.34 -11.58
C LEU A 67 2.39 11.64 -10.21
N VAL A 68 1.27 11.61 -9.49
CA VAL A 68 1.18 10.95 -8.18
C VAL A 68 1.39 9.45 -8.32
N PHE A 69 0.70 8.82 -9.28
CA PHE A 69 0.79 7.38 -9.51
C PHE A 69 2.20 6.94 -9.92
N VAL A 70 2.82 7.61 -10.90
CA VAL A 70 4.19 7.29 -11.34
C VAL A 70 5.18 7.50 -10.19
N THR A 71 5.04 8.59 -9.43
CA THR A 71 5.89 8.82 -8.27
C THR A 71 5.71 7.71 -7.22
N SER A 72 4.49 7.21 -7.03
CA SER A 72 4.22 6.13 -6.08
C SER A 72 4.98 4.84 -6.41
N ILE A 73 5.12 4.51 -7.69
CA ILE A 73 5.85 3.32 -8.16
C ILE A 73 7.30 3.30 -7.65
N PHE A 74 7.95 4.45 -7.62
CA PHE A 74 9.36 4.59 -7.22
C PHE A 74 9.56 5.00 -5.76
N THR A 75 8.49 5.44 -5.09
CA THR A 75 8.56 5.98 -3.73
C THR A 75 7.57 5.27 -2.79
N ASN A 76 7.34 5.86 -1.63
CA ASN A 76 6.47 5.36 -0.58
C ASN A 76 5.17 6.18 -0.47
N ILE A 77 4.23 5.69 0.35
CA ILE A 77 2.92 6.32 0.58
C ILE A 77 3.04 7.74 1.17
N TYR A 78 4.08 8.03 1.95
CA TYR A 78 4.27 9.38 2.53
C TYR A 78 4.48 10.44 1.45
N THR A 79 5.25 10.10 0.40
CA THR A 79 5.44 10.97 -0.76
C THR A 79 4.12 11.15 -1.52
N VAL A 80 3.34 10.09 -1.69
CA VAL A 80 2.01 10.14 -2.33
C VAL A 80 1.09 11.12 -1.61
N ILE A 81 1.00 11.03 -0.27
CA ILE A 81 0.19 11.91 0.56
C ILE A 81 0.61 13.37 0.39
N ALA A 82 1.93 13.62 0.37
CA ALA A 82 2.45 14.97 0.16
C ALA A 82 2.07 15.54 -1.21
N LEU A 83 2.12 14.72 -2.27
CA LEU A 83 1.70 15.14 -3.60
C LEU A 83 0.20 15.42 -3.66
N MET A 84 -0.61 14.49 -3.16
CA MET A 84 -2.07 14.63 -3.16
C MET A 84 -2.54 15.85 -2.34
N SER A 85 -1.82 16.24 -1.29
CA SER A 85 -2.17 17.43 -0.50
C SER A 85 -1.92 18.76 -1.23
N ASN A 86 -1.13 18.75 -2.32
CA ASN A 86 -0.79 19.92 -3.12
C ASN A 86 -1.53 19.98 -4.47
N LEU A 87 -2.31 18.97 -4.79
CA LEU A 87 -3.07 18.87 -6.04
C LEU A 87 -4.57 18.92 -5.74
N ASP A 88 -5.33 19.43 -6.69
CA ASP A 88 -6.78 19.62 -6.52
C ASP A 88 -7.53 18.36 -6.97
N PHE A 89 -7.81 17.47 -6.04
CA PHE A 89 -8.65 16.30 -6.27
C PHE A 89 -9.95 16.37 -5.50
N SER A 90 -11.03 15.92 -6.12
CA SER A 90 -12.27 15.62 -5.40
C SER A 90 -12.04 14.41 -4.46
N LEU A 91 -12.90 14.24 -3.46
CA LEU A 91 -12.84 13.08 -2.55
C LEU A 91 -12.90 11.75 -3.34
N ARG A 92 -13.73 11.70 -4.39
CA ARG A 92 -13.86 10.55 -5.28
C ARG A 92 -12.56 10.22 -6.00
N GLU A 93 -11.96 11.20 -6.65
CA GLU A 93 -10.66 11.06 -7.33
C GLU A 93 -9.56 10.66 -6.35
N GLY A 94 -9.55 11.25 -5.16
CA GLY A 94 -8.62 10.93 -4.10
C GLY A 94 -8.72 9.48 -3.64
N ILE A 95 -9.92 8.93 -3.47
CA ILE A 95 -10.12 7.52 -3.11
C ILE A 95 -9.59 6.60 -4.22
N ILE A 96 -9.92 6.88 -5.48
CA ILE A 96 -9.48 6.07 -6.63
C ILE A 96 -7.95 6.11 -6.75
N LEU A 97 -7.36 7.29 -6.70
CA LEU A 97 -5.91 7.48 -6.80
C LEU A 97 -5.15 6.85 -5.62
N ALA A 98 -5.63 7.04 -4.39
CA ALA A 98 -5.07 6.41 -3.22
C ALA A 98 -5.11 4.87 -3.34
N MET A 99 -6.20 4.30 -3.84
CA MET A 99 -6.32 2.87 -4.11
C MET A 99 -5.25 2.39 -5.09
N MET A 100 -5.06 3.09 -6.20
CA MET A 100 -4.02 2.77 -7.19
C MET A 100 -2.63 2.80 -6.55
N CYS A 101 -2.33 3.86 -5.80
CA CYS A 101 -1.03 4.02 -5.13
C CYS A 101 -0.81 2.97 -4.03
N LEU A 102 -1.84 2.62 -3.26
CA LEU A 102 -1.77 1.57 -2.22
C LEU A 102 -1.41 0.19 -2.81
N ILE A 103 -1.82 -0.09 -4.06
CA ILE A 103 -1.47 -1.34 -4.75
C ILE A 103 -0.11 -1.24 -5.42
N SER A 104 0.30 -0.04 -5.87
CA SER A 104 1.43 0.13 -6.80
C SER A 104 2.62 0.90 -6.24
N HIS A 105 2.66 1.28 -4.97
CA HIS A 105 3.82 1.99 -4.43
C HIS A 105 5.03 1.07 -4.25
N ASN A 106 6.22 1.69 -4.22
CA ASN A 106 7.48 1.05 -3.82
C ASN A 106 7.81 -0.26 -4.58
N TYR A 107 7.59 -0.30 -5.89
CA TYR A 107 7.77 -1.52 -6.70
C TYR A 107 9.14 -2.17 -6.55
N LEU A 108 10.22 -1.38 -6.50
CA LEU A 108 11.58 -1.93 -6.47
C LEU A 108 11.80 -2.81 -5.24
N VAL A 109 11.53 -2.27 -4.05
CA VAL A 109 11.80 -2.97 -2.79
C VAL A 109 10.87 -4.16 -2.62
N GLU A 110 9.57 -3.96 -2.85
CA GLU A 110 8.57 -5.00 -2.64
C GLU A 110 8.71 -6.16 -3.64
N THR A 111 8.95 -5.85 -4.92
CA THR A 111 9.17 -6.89 -5.93
C THR A 111 10.45 -7.69 -5.65
N LEU A 112 11.52 -7.04 -5.15
CA LEU A 112 12.74 -7.75 -4.75
C LEU A 112 12.49 -8.73 -3.60
N VAL A 113 11.67 -8.35 -2.62
CA VAL A 113 11.26 -9.24 -1.52
C VAL A 113 10.47 -10.42 -2.06
N GLN A 114 9.44 -10.15 -2.86
CA GLN A 114 8.58 -11.18 -3.45
C GLN A 114 9.40 -12.15 -4.33
N LYS A 115 10.38 -11.64 -5.08
CA LYS A 115 11.31 -12.47 -5.84
C LYS A 115 12.15 -13.39 -4.95
N LYS A 116 12.69 -12.85 -3.85
CA LYS A 116 13.52 -13.62 -2.89
C LYS A 116 12.73 -14.71 -2.16
N THR A 117 11.41 -14.57 -2.09
CA THR A 117 10.51 -15.57 -1.47
C THR A 117 9.82 -16.49 -2.46
N GLY A 118 10.26 -16.47 -3.73
CA GLY A 118 9.89 -17.49 -4.73
C GLY A 118 8.90 -17.03 -5.80
N SER A 119 8.45 -15.77 -5.79
CA SER A 119 7.54 -15.24 -6.82
C SER A 119 8.29 -14.69 -8.03
N SER A 120 7.63 -14.68 -9.19
CA SER A 120 8.17 -14.06 -10.40
C SER A 120 8.12 -12.52 -10.27
N ALA A 121 9.28 -11.86 -10.38
CA ALA A 121 9.35 -10.40 -10.30
C ALA A 121 8.47 -9.70 -11.34
N TRP A 122 8.58 -10.11 -12.62
CA TRP A 122 7.75 -9.56 -13.70
C TRP A 122 6.27 -9.86 -13.51
N GLY A 123 5.95 -11.08 -13.00
CA GLY A 123 4.59 -11.44 -12.65
C GLY A 123 4.00 -10.54 -11.57
N MET A 124 4.78 -10.20 -10.53
CA MET A 124 4.34 -9.31 -9.46
C MET A 124 4.16 -7.86 -9.93
N VAL A 125 5.07 -7.35 -10.75
CA VAL A 125 4.94 -6.01 -11.35
C VAL A 125 3.69 -5.93 -12.23
N ALA A 126 3.49 -6.90 -13.14
CA ALA A 126 2.32 -6.95 -14.01
C ALA A 126 1.02 -7.09 -13.21
N LEU A 127 1.01 -7.95 -12.18
CA LEU A 127 -0.14 -8.14 -11.30
C LEU A 127 -0.54 -6.83 -10.61
N ARG A 128 0.42 -6.15 -9.96
CA ARG A 128 0.15 -4.92 -9.21
C ARG A 128 -0.29 -3.79 -10.13
N PHE A 129 0.35 -3.66 -11.29
CA PHE A 129 -0.04 -2.66 -12.30
C PHE A 129 -1.46 -2.91 -12.79
N SER A 130 -1.78 -4.15 -13.22
CA SER A 130 -3.12 -4.50 -13.70
C SER A 130 -4.19 -4.37 -12.61
N CYS A 131 -3.88 -4.80 -11.38
CA CYS A 131 -4.80 -4.69 -10.24
C CYS A 131 -5.05 -3.24 -9.84
N SER A 132 -4.09 -2.33 -9.96
CA SER A 132 -4.29 -0.91 -9.64
C SER A 132 -5.28 -0.25 -10.60
N PHE A 133 -5.15 -0.50 -11.92
CA PHE A 133 -6.10 0.02 -12.91
C PHE A 133 -7.47 -0.66 -12.83
N LEU A 134 -7.51 -1.97 -12.58
CA LEU A 134 -8.78 -2.69 -12.37
C LEU A 134 -9.51 -2.16 -11.13
N ALA A 135 -8.80 -1.97 -10.02
CA ALA A 135 -9.39 -1.40 -8.81
C ALA A 135 -9.90 0.03 -9.04
N ALA A 136 -9.15 0.84 -9.78
CA ALA A 136 -9.57 2.19 -10.15
C ALA A 136 -10.84 2.17 -11.00
N ALA A 137 -10.90 1.34 -12.03
CA ALA A 137 -12.08 1.20 -12.89
C ALA A 137 -13.32 0.73 -12.10
N LEU A 138 -13.15 -0.26 -11.22
CA LEU A 138 -14.24 -0.75 -10.36
C LEU A 138 -14.71 0.34 -9.40
N LEU A 139 -13.80 1.07 -8.75
CA LEU A 139 -14.17 2.18 -7.87
C LEU A 139 -14.82 3.32 -8.64
N ASN A 140 -14.32 3.64 -9.83
CA ASN A 140 -14.93 4.64 -10.70
C ASN A 140 -16.39 4.29 -11.04
N TRP A 141 -16.71 3.01 -11.15
CA TRP A 141 -18.08 2.54 -11.40
C TRP A 141 -18.94 2.50 -10.13
N CYS A 142 -18.37 2.13 -8.97
CA CYS A 142 -19.12 1.86 -7.74
C CYS A 142 -19.23 3.05 -6.79
N LEU A 143 -18.28 4.02 -6.86
CA LEU A 143 -18.27 5.16 -5.95
C LEU A 143 -19.37 6.15 -6.31
N PRO A 144 -20.10 6.67 -5.32
CA PRO A 144 -21.00 7.79 -5.53
C PRO A 144 -20.21 9.07 -5.88
N ASP A 145 -20.89 10.05 -6.41
CA ASP A 145 -20.30 11.36 -6.64
C ASP A 145 -20.22 12.13 -5.32
N PHE A 146 -18.99 12.35 -4.87
CA PHE A 146 -18.69 13.19 -3.71
C PHE A 146 -18.37 14.59 -4.19
N SER A 147 -19.08 15.58 -3.66
CA SER A 147 -18.88 17.02 -3.98
C SER A 147 -17.70 17.62 -3.19
N GLU A 148 -17.22 16.94 -2.16
CA GLU A 148 -16.13 17.40 -1.31
C GLU A 148 -14.79 17.32 -2.05
N ARG A 149 -13.90 18.29 -1.78
CA ARG A 149 -12.52 18.33 -2.28
C ARG A 149 -11.53 18.04 -1.17
N LEU A 150 -10.43 17.35 -1.53
CA LEU A 150 -9.39 16.99 -0.57
C LEU A 150 -8.52 18.15 -0.14
N SER A 151 -8.27 19.07 -1.07
CA SER A 151 -7.48 20.28 -0.82
C SER A 151 -8.33 21.50 -1.14
N TRP A 152 -8.33 22.45 -0.22
CA TRP A 152 -8.89 23.76 -0.50
C TRP A 152 -7.79 24.60 -1.16
N GLN A 153 -7.86 24.73 -2.48
CA GLN A 153 -7.05 25.69 -3.20
C GLN A 153 -7.92 26.89 -3.54
N PRO A 154 -7.57 28.12 -3.10
CA PRO A 154 -8.28 29.29 -3.56
C PRO A 154 -8.08 29.41 -5.09
N ALA A 155 -9.17 29.62 -5.82
CA ALA A 155 -9.18 29.83 -7.27
C ALA A 155 -8.54 31.18 -7.69
N VAL A 156 -7.79 31.83 -6.80
CA VAL A 156 -7.12 33.10 -7.03
C VAL A 156 -5.65 32.83 -7.35
N ALA A 157 -5.15 33.42 -8.45
CA ALA A 157 -3.73 33.42 -8.76
C ALA A 157 -2.98 34.18 -7.65
N LEU A 158 -2.42 33.42 -6.71
CA LEU A 158 -1.63 33.97 -5.60
C LEU A 158 -0.23 34.34 -6.09
N GLY A 159 0.33 35.42 -5.55
CA GLY A 159 1.75 35.73 -5.77
C GLY A 159 2.65 34.63 -5.20
N PHE A 160 3.90 34.53 -5.68
CA PHE A 160 4.84 33.50 -5.24
C PHE A 160 5.03 33.43 -3.72
N ARG A 161 5.09 34.61 -3.06
CA ARG A 161 5.23 34.68 -1.60
C ARG A 161 4.04 34.05 -0.88
N GLU A 162 2.83 34.30 -1.36
CA GLU A 162 1.60 33.75 -0.76
C GLU A 162 1.49 32.25 -0.98
N THR A 163 1.82 31.79 -2.20
CA THR A 163 1.87 30.37 -2.53
C THR A 163 2.88 29.64 -1.65
N LEU A 164 4.06 30.22 -1.45
CA LEU A 164 5.10 29.65 -0.60
C LEU A 164 4.69 29.60 0.87
N MET A 165 4.04 30.64 1.39
CA MET A 165 3.55 30.67 2.76
C MET A 165 2.43 29.66 2.99
N ASN A 166 1.50 29.53 2.06
CA ASN A 166 0.45 28.52 2.11
C ASN A 166 1.03 27.10 2.08
N TRP A 167 1.98 26.85 1.17
CA TRP A 167 2.68 25.55 1.12
C TRP A 167 3.41 25.26 2.45
N LEU A 168 4.11 26.22 3.03
CA LEU A 168 4.83 26.05 4.30
C LEU A 168 3.87 25.71 5.44
N GLN A 169 2.75 26.42 5.56
CA GLN A 169 1.75 26.16 6.59
C GLN A 169 1.10 24.77 6.43
N GLN A 170 0.72 24.39 5.21
CA GLN A 170 0.14 23.08 4.93
C GLN A 170 1.15 21.97 5.20
N SER A 171 2.40 22.13 4.74
CA SER A 171 3.48 21.16 4.94
C SER A 171 3.83 20.97 6.41
N LEU A 172 3.81 22.05 7.22
CA LEU A 172 4.03 21.97 8.67
C LEU A 172 2.90 21.18 9.35
N MET A 173 1.66 21.48 9.03
CA MET A 173 0.49 20.80 9.58
C MET A 173 0.47 19.32 9.18
N LEU A 174 0.74 19.03 7.91
CA LEU A 174 0.85 17.65 7.41
C LEU A 174 1.98 16.88 8.11
N SER A 175 3.16 17.52 8.27
CA SER A 175 4.30 16.93 8.96
C SER A 175 3.97 16.55 10.40
N LEU A 176 3.28 17.42 11.12
CA LEU A 176 2.85 17.14 12.49
C LEU A 176 1.90 15.92 12.54
N LYS A 177 0.88 15.90 11.68
CA LYS A 177 -0.06 14.77 11.57
C LYS A 177 0.67 13.45 11.26
N VAL A 178 1.60 13.46 10.31
CA VAL A 178 2.40 12.27 9.92
C VAL A 178 3.25 11.78 11.11
N VAL A 179 3.94 12.66 11.82
CA VAL A 179 4.75 12.29 13.01
C VAL A 179 3.88 11.65 14.09
N VAL A 180 2.71 12.21 14.37
CA VAL A 180 1.78 11.67 15.37
C VAL A 180 1.27 10.29 14.97
N ILE A 181 0.83 10.13 13.72
CA ILE A 181 0.30 8.85 13.23
C ILE A 181 1.38 7.77 13.21
N ILE A 182 2.59 8.05 12.70
CA ILE A 182 3.70 7.10 12.72
C ILE A 182 4.02 6.68 14.16
N SER A 183 4.07 7.63 15.09
CA SER A 183 4.37 7.33 16.48
C SER A 183 3.31 6.43 17.11
N LEU A 184 2.03 6.74 16.90
CA LEU A 184 0.92 5.91 17.39
C LEU A 184 0.94 4.50 16.79
N LEU A 185 1.13 4.39 15.46
CA LEU A 185 1.21 3.11 14.78
C LEU A 185 2.35 2.25 15.32
N MET A 186 3.55 2.80 15.44
CA MET A 186 4.72 2.07 15.94
C MET A 186 4.55 1.64 17.40
N ILE A 187 3.88 2.44 18.23
CA ILE A 187 3.54 2.06 19.61
C ILE A 187 2.57 0.87 19.60
N VAL A 188 1.48 0.95 18.83
CA VAL A 188 0.50 -0.13 18.70
C VAL A 188 1.16 -1.41 18.20
N GLN A 189 1.96 -1.33 17.13
CA GLN A 189 2.70 -2.46 16.58
C GLN A 189 3.58 -3.13 17.66
N ARG A 190 4.36 -2.33 18.39
CA ARG A 190 5.23 -2.84 19.44
C ARG A 190 4.48 -3.50 20.59
N LEU A 191 3.34 -2.95 20.98
CA LEU A 191 2.49 -3.55 22.00
C LEU A 191 1.89 -4.89 21.54
N LEU A 192 1.44 -4.97 20.28
CA LEU A 192 0.94 -6.21 19.69
C LEU A 192 2.02 -7.32 19.69
N GLU A 193 3.27 -6.97 19.40
CA GLU A 193 4.41 -7.89 19.49
C GLU A 193 4.71 -8.31 20.93
N GLU A 194 4.88 -7.34 21.84
CA GLU A 194 5.30 -7.54 23.23
C GLU A 194 4.33 -8.46 23.99
N PHE A 195 3.04 -8.29 23.75
CA PHE A 195 1.99 -9.11 24.38
C PHE A 195 1.67 -10.40 23.62
N GLY A 196 2.37 -10.67 22.50
CA GLY A 196 2.17 -11.87 21.69
C GLY A 196 0.76 -11.98 21.08
N ILE A 197 0.07 -10.84 20.94
CA ILE A 197 -1.32 -10.78 20.45
C ILE A 197 -1.38 -11.32 19.02
N LEU A 198 -0.40 -10.97 18.16
CA LEU A 198 -0.34 -11.45 16.78
C LEU A 198 -0.28 -12.99 16.69
N LYS A 199 0.49 -13.64 17.58
CA LYS A 199 0.58 -15.11 17.63
C LYS A 199 -0.74 -15.75 18.07
N ARG A 200 -1.41 -15.17 19.07
CA ARG A 200 -2.71 -15.67 19.55
C ARG A 200 -3.79 -15.48 18.49
N LEU A 201 -3.82 -14.32 17.86
CA LEU A 201 -4.78 -14.02 16.81
C LEU A 201 -4.58 -14.93 15.60
N SER A 202 -3.33 -15.17 15.16
CA SER A 202 -3.05 -16.06 14.04
C SER A 202 -3.53 -17.50 14.24
N ALA A 203 -3.59 -17.98 15.49
CA ALA A 203 -4.05 -19.33 15.80
C ALA A 203 -5.56 -19.54 15.52
N VAL A 204 -6.37 -18.46 15.61
CA VAL A 204 -7.82 -18.52 15.36
C VAL A 204 -8.20 -18.11 13.93
N LEU A 205 -7.24 -17.63 13.13
CA LEU A 205 -7.49 -17.17 11.76
C LEU A 205 -7.61 -18.30 10.71
N GLY A 206 -7.57 -19.56 11.11
CA GLY A 206 -7.67 -20.69 10.19
C GLY A 206 -8.85 -20.64 9.21
N PRO A 207 -10.09 -20.38 9.65
CA PRO A 207 -11.25 -20.22 8.77
C PRO A 207 -11.11 -19.04 7.79
N LEU A 208 -10.58 -17.91 8.29
CA LEU A 208 -10.31 -16.74 7.46
C LEU A 208 -9.29 -17.05 6.36
N MET A 209 -8.21 -17.77 6.68
CA MET A 209 -7.23 -18.18 5.67
C MET A 209 -7.86 -19.02 4.56
N ALA A 210 -8.79 -19.91 4.90
CA ALA A 210 -9.52 -20.69 3.90
C ALA A 210 -10.35 -19.80 2.96
N LEU A 211 -11.05 -18.79 3.50
CA LEU A 211 -11.80 -17.81 2.73
C LEU A 211 -10.87 -17.01 1.79
N LEU A 212 -9.71 -16.57 2.29
CA LEU A 212 -8.71 -15.86 1.51
C LEU A 212 -8.01 -16.75 0.45
N GLY A 213 -8.29 -18.05 0.42
CA GLY A 213 -7.60 -19.00 -0.43
C GLY A 213 -6.15 -19.29 0.00
N LEU A 214 -5.78 -18.98 1.25
CA LEU A 214 -4.44 -19.14 1.79
C LEU A 214 -4.32 -20.39 2.69
N PRO A 215 -3.16 -21.05 2.74
CA PRO A 215 -2.93 -22.13 3.68
C PRO A 215 -2.81 -21.60 5.11
N LYS A 216 -3.27 -22.40 6.09
CA LYS A 216 -3.25 -22.01 7.51
C LYS A 216 -1.85 -21.65 8.04
N GLN A 217 -0.82 -22.27 7.49
CA GLN A 217 0.60 -22.07 7.88
C GLN A 217 1.08 -20.64 7.69
N VAL A 218 0.49 -19.89 6.74
CA VAL A 218 0.88 -18.50 6.48
C VAL A 218 0.07 -17.48 7.28
N ALA A 219 -0.86 -17.89 8.15
CA ALA A 219 -1.74 -16.99 8.90
C ALA A 219 -0.97 -15.92 9.70
N PHE A 220 0.10 -16.32 10.38
CA PHE A 220 0.94 -15.40 11.13
C PHE A 220 1.64 -14.39 10.21
N LEU A 221 2.18 -14.85 9.09
CA LEU A 221 2.87 -14.01 8.11
C LEU A 221 1.91 -13.05 7.40
N TRP A 222 0.69 -13.52 7.09
CA TRP A 222 -0.37 -12.70 6.54
C TRP A 222 -0.75 -11.58 7.52
N LEU A 223 -0.93 -11.91 8.79
CA LEU A 223 -1.26 -10.93 9.82
C LEU A 223 -0.14 -9.89 10.00
N VAL A 224 1.12 -10.35 10.05
CA VAL A 224 2.29 -9.48 10.16
C VAL A 224 2.40 -8.54 8.95
N GLY A 225 2.26 -9.06 7.71
CA GLY A 225 2.32 -8.26 6.50
C GLY A 225 1.21 -7.21 6.38
N ASN A 226 0.04 -7.47 6.97
CA ASN A 226 -1.09 -6.53 6.95
C ASN A 226 -1.11 -5.54 8.12
N THR A 227 -0.42 -5.85 9.24
CA THR A 227 -0.42 -4.98 10.44
C THR A 227 0.87 -4.23 10.66
N LEU A 228 2.03 -4.88 10.41
CA LEU A 228 3.37 -4.33 10.67
C LEU A 228 4.05 -3.80 9.38
N GLY A 229 3.34 -3.85 8.27
CA GLY A 229 3.86 -3.43 6.98
C GLY A 229 4.84 -4.42 6.34
N LEU A 230 5.18 -4.15 5.07
CA LEU A 230 5.97 -5.07 4.27
C LEU A 230 7.45 -5.11 4.69
N ALA A 231 8.00 -4.01 5.21
CA ALA A 231 9.41 -3.95 5.61
C ALA A 231 9.75 -4.99 6.69
N TYR A 232 8.96 -5.05 7.75
CA TYR A 232 9.10 -6.05 8.81
C TYR A 232 8.57 -7.42 8.36
N GLY A 233 7.39 -7.44 7.74
CA GLY A 233 6.77 -8.67 7.23
C GLY A 233 7.67 -9.45 6.28
N SER A 234 8.43 -8.76 5.43
CA SER A 234 9.35 -9.38 4.49
C SER A 234 10.53 -10.09 5.16
N ALA A 235 11.08 -9.50 6.22
CA ALA A 235 12.18 -10.12 6.97
C ALA A 235 11.71 -11.43 7.63
N VAL A 236 10.53 -11.42 8.24
CA VAL A 236 9.92 -12.59 8.88
C VAL A 236 9.55 -13.64 7.83
N LEU A 237 9.00 -13.24 6.69
CA LEU A 237 8.67 -14.14 5.58
C LEU A 237 9.92 -14.85 5.03
N LEU A 238 10.99 -14.09 4.77
CA LEU A 238 12.27 -14.65 4.30
C LEU A 238 12.86 -15.65 5.30
N ASP A 239 12.78 -15.34 6.59
CA ASP A 239 13.27 -16.22 7.64
C ASP A 239 12.48 -17.54 7.68
N HIS A 240 11.12 -17.49 7.59
CA HIS A 240 10.27 -18.68 7.56
C HIS A 240 10.52 -19.56 6.33
N VAL A 241 10.75 -18.95 5.15
CA VAL A 241 11.12 -19.70 3.94
C VAL A 241 12.48 -20.37 4.11
N ARG A 242 13.49 -19.66 4.63
CA ARG A 242 14.84 -20.21 4.85
C ARG A 242 14.86 -21.34 5.87
N GLN A 243 14.02 -21.26 6.90
CA GLN A 243 13.89 -22.30 7.92
C GLN A 243 13.02 -23.48 7.48
N GLY A 244 12.48 -23.47 6.27
CA GLY A 244 11.58 -24.52 5.77
C GLY A 244 10.24 -24.63 6.49
N LYS A 245 9.83 -23.60 7.24
CA LYS A 245 8.54 -23.55 7.95
C LYS A 245 7.35 -23.39 7.02
N ILE A 246 7.57 -22.80 5.87
CA ILE A 246 6.63 -22.69 4.76
C ILE A 246 7.31 -23.08 3.45
N SER A 247 6.55 -23.66 2.52
CA SER A 247 7.05 -23.99 1.19
C SER A 247 7.08 -22.74 0.27
N GLY A 248 7.86 -22.83 -0.82
CA GLY A 248 7.89 -21.77 -1.84
C GLY A 248 6.50 -21.53 -2.48
N GLU A 249 5.69 -22.59 -2.68
CA GLU A 249 4.32 -22.46 -3.19
C GLU A 249 3.42 -21.70 -2.20
N GLN A 250 3.58 -21.94 -0.89
CA GLN A 250 2.84 -21.23 0.15
C GLN A 250 3.24 -19.76 0.23
N ALA A 251 4.54 -19.49 0.12
CA ALA A 251 5.07 -18.12 0.09
C ALA A 251 4.60 -17.37 -1.17
N ASP A 252 4.57 -18.03 -2.34
CA ASP A 252 4.10 -17.45 -3.60
C ASP A 252 2.62 -17.07 -3.51
N LEU A 253 1.75 -17.94 -2.99
CA LEU A 253 0.34 -17.61 -2.75
C LEU A 253 0.16 -16.41 -1.80
N LEU A 254 0.94 -16.36 -0.71
CA LEU A 254 0.93 -15.23 0.20
C LEU A 254 1.38 -13.96 -0.48
N ASN A 255 2.42 -14.00 -1.32
CA ASN A 255 2.89 -12.86 -2.09
C ASN A 255 1.82 -12.31 -3.04
N TYR A 256 1.04 -13.18 -3.71
CA TYR A 256 -0.09 -12.76 -4.56
C TYR A 256 -1.14 -12.00 -3.76
N HIS A 257 -1.44 -12.42 -2.54
CA HIS A 257 -2.35 -11.71 -1.66
C HIS A 257 -1.76 -10.38 -1.21
N LEU A 258 -0.54 -10.40 -0.65
CA LEU A 258 0.13 -9.21 -0.12
C LEU A 258 0.51 -8.20 -1.20
N ALA A 259 0.73 -8.61 -2.45
CA ALA A 259 0.96 -7.71 -3.57
C ALA A 259 -0.18 -6.69 -3.76
N VAL A 260 -1.41 -7.07 -3.40
CA VAL A 260 -2.59 -6.21 -3.52
C VAL A 260 -3.00 -5.62 -2.18
N SER A 261 -2.83 -6.35 -1.07
CA SER A 261 -3.45 -6.00 0.22
C SER A 261 -2.50 -5.87 1.41
N HIS A 262 -1.19 -5.68 1.21
CA HIS A 262 -0.29 -5.47 2.35
C HIS A 262 -0.58 -4.16 3.10
N SER A 263 -0.03 -4.02 4.32
CA SER A 263 -0.12 -2.79 5.15
C SER A 263 -1.55 -2.25 5.31
N GLN A 264 -2.53 -3.14 5.49
CA GLN A 264 -3.95 -2.75 5.58
C GLN A 264 -4.27 -1.84 6.76
N LEU A 265 -3.46 -1.85 7.81
CA LEU A 265 -3.65 -0.98 8.96
C LEU A 265 -2.91 0.35 8.78
N GLU A 266 -1.64 0.29 8.38
CA GLU A 266 -0.74 1.44 8.34
C GLU A 266 -1.10 2.40 7.22
N ASP A 267 -1.06 1.93 5.97
CA ASP A 267 -1.17 2.80 4.81
C ASP A 267 -2.54 3.49 4.66
N PRO A 268 -3.70 2.80 4.82
CA PRO A 268 -4.99 3.48 4.78
C PRO A 268 -5.18 4.52 5.89
N LEU A 269 -4.60 4.26 7.09
CA LEU A 269 -4.66 5.22 8.19
C LEU A 269 -3.87 6.50 7.88
N LEU A 270 -2.76 6.39 7.14
CA LEU A 270 -2.02 7.56 6.67
C LEU A 270 -2.85 8.40 5.70
N PHE A 271 -3.61 7.77 4.80
CA PHE A 271 -4.53 8.50 3.91
C PHE A 271 -5.71 9.15 4.64
N ALA A 272 -6.09 8.67 5.83
CA ALA A 272 -7.10 9.33 6.66
C ALA A 272 -6.68 10.76 7.09
N VAL A 273 -5.37 11.08 7.05
CA VAL A 273 -4.87 12.46 7.24
C VAL A 273 -5.43 13.43 6.21
N LEU A 274 -5.67 12.94 4.99
CA LEU A 274 -6.29 13.71 3.89
C LEU A 274 -7.83 13.68 3.92
N GLY A 275 -8.42 13.01 4.93
CA GLY A 275 -9.87 12.85 5.03
C GLY A 275 -10.45 11.70 4.22
N LEU A 276 -9.61 10.82 3.64
CA LEU A 276 -10.10 9.68 2.87
C LEU A 276 -10.70 8.60 3.78
N PRO A 277 -11.92 8.11 3.49
CA PRO A 277 -12.57 7.07 4.28
C PRO A 277 -11.83 5.73 4.15
N MET A 278 -11.29 5.22 5.26
CA MET A 278 -10.49 3.98 5.29
C MET A 278 -11.24 2.77 4.71
N ALA A 279 -12.56 2.68 4.90
CA ALA A 279 -13.35 1.55 4.41
C ALA A 279 -13.23 1.36 2.89
N TRP A 280 -13.24 2.46 2.12
CA TRP A 280 -13.07 2.42 0.66
C TRP A 280 -11.65 2.04 0.23
N LEU A 281 -10.66 2.20 1.09
CA LEU A 281 -9.28 1.83 0.82
C LEU A 281 -8.96 0.38 1.25
N MET A 282 -9.63 -0.12 2.30
CA MET A 282 -9.35 -1.44 2.86
C MET A 282 -10.20 -2.55 2.21
N ILE A 283 -11.53 -2.37 2.17
CA ILE A 283 -12.46 -3.43 1.76
C ILE A 283 -12.23 -3.86 0.31
N PRO A 284 -12.17 -2.96 -0.69
CA PRO A 284 -11.95 -3.36 -2.07
C PRO A 284 -10.58 -4.04 -2.30
N ARG A 285 -9.52 -3.63 -1.57
CA ARG A 285 -8.21 -4.28 -1.65
C ARG A 285 -8.25 -5.72 -1.15
N ILE A 286 -8.92 -5.97 -0.03
CA ILE A 286 -9.07 -7.33 0.50
C ILE A 286 -9.87 -8.19 -0.48
N LEU A 287 -10.99 -7.68 -1.00
CA LEU A 287 -11.82 -8.40 -1.97
C LEU A 287 -11.05 -8.72 -3.26
N LEU A 288 -10.31 -7.74 -3.77
CA LEU A 288 -9.47 -7.94 -4.96
C LEU A 288 -8.36 -8.96 -4.69
N ALA A 289 -7.72 -8.92 -3.53
CA ALA A 289 -6.68 -9.88 -3.16
C ALA A 289 -7.24 -11.31 -3.06
N ILE A 290 -8.46 -11.50 -2.54
CA ILE A 290 -9.16 -12.79 -2.54
C ILE A 290 -9.32 -13.30 -3.98
N VAL A 291 -9.86 -12.48 -4.86
CA VAL A 291 -10.06 -12.84 -6.28
C VAL A 291 -8.72 -13.23 -6.93
N VAL A 292 -7.66 -12.45 -6.72
CA VAL A 292 -6.32 -12.71 -7.25
C VAL A 292 -5.77 -14.06 -6.78
N VAL A 293 -5.90 -14.38 -5.49
CA VAL A 293 -5.41 -15.66 -4.95
C VAL A 293 -6.20 -16.84 -5.52
N TRP A 294 -7.52 -16.72 -5.61
CA TRP A 294 -8.35 -17.79 -6.18
C TRP A 294 -8.09 -18.00 -7.67
N LEU A 295 -7.87 -16.93 -8.45
CA LEU A 295 -7.47 -17.03 -9.86
C LEU A 295 -6.09 -17.69 -9.99
N LYS A 296 -5.14 -17.35 -9.12
CA LYS A 296 -3.81 -18.00 -9.07
C LYS A 296 -3.94 -19.49 -8.81
N ARG A 297 -4.75 -19.89 -7.82
CA ARG A 297 -5.01 -21.30 -7.51
C ARG A 297 -5.66 -22.04 -8.67
N LEU A 298 -6.64 -21.42 -9.32
CA LEU A 298 -7.31 -22.01 -10.50
C LEU A 298 -6.29 -22.22 -11.63
N ARG A 299 -5.49 -21.21 -11.94
CA ARG A 299 -4.41 -21.33 -12.94
C ARG A 299 -3.47 -22.49 -12.63
N ASP A 300 -2.99 -22.57 -11.40
CA ASP A 300 -2.03 -23.58 -10.97
C ASP A 300 -2.64 -24.99 -11.04
N PHE A 301 -3.92 -25.14 -10.70
CA PHE A 301 -4.66 -26.39 -10.86
C PHE A 301 -4.76 -26.80 -12.33
N LEU A 302 -5.13 -25.88 -13.22
CA LEU A 302 -5.24 -26.17 -14.67
C LEU A 302 -3.88 -26.52 -15.28
N CYS A 303 -2.80 -25.83 -14.90
CA CYS A 303 -1.46 -26.13 -15.37
C CYS A 303 -0.94 -27.50 -14.89
N LYS A 304 -1.27 -27.91 -13.65
CA LYS A 304 -0.92 -29.26 -13.15
C LYS A 304 -1.68 -30.35 -13.91
N LYS A 305 -2.97 -30.13 -14.18
CA LYS A 305 -3.78 -31.07 -14.96
C LYS A 305 -3.29 -31.24 -16.41
N SER A 306 -2.88 -30.15 -17.05
CA SER A 306 -2.31 -30.21 -18.41
C SER A 306 -1.03 -31.02 -18.48
N LYS A 307 -0.15 -30.90 -17.46
CA LYS A 307 1.10 -31.68 -17.42
C LYS A 307 0.90 -33.16 -17.12
N SER A 308 -0.12 -33.54 -16.32
CA SER A 308 -0.46 -34.92 -16.05
C SER A 308 -1.19 -35.60 -17.22
N GLY A 309 -1.87 -34.86 -18.08
CA GLY A 309 -2.50 -35.39 -19.29
C GLY A 309 -1.55 -35.60 -20.49
N CYS A 310 -0.32 -35.06 -20.44
CA CYS A 310 0.72 -35.28 -21.46
C CYS A 310 1.71 -36.42 -21.13
N ALA A 311 1.57 -37.05 -19.98
CA ALA A 311 2.32 -38.32 -19.70
C ALA A 311 1.63 -39.45 -20.46
N VAL A 312 1.94 -39.59 -21.74
CA VAL A 312 1.56 -40.73 -22.57
C VAL A 312 2.19 -41.95 -21.93
N GLU A 313 1.37 -42.98 -21.66
CA GLU A 313 1.80 -44.32 -21.31
C GLU A 313 2.89 -44.80 -22.30
N PRO A 314 4.00 -45.42 -21.84
CA PRO A 314 4.90 -46.12 -22.74
C PRO A 314 4.11 -47.27 -23.34
N ILE A 315 3.93 -47.27 -24.66
CA ILE A 315 3.42 -48.39 -25.42
C ILE A 315 4.38 -49.57 -25.15
N ALA A 316 3.90 -50.51 -24.36
CA ALA A 316 4.55 -51.82 -24.21
C ALA A 316 4.48 -52.53 -25.57
N GLY A 317 5.64 -52.63 -26.25
CA GLY A 317 5.88 -53.46 -27.39
C GLY A 317 6.76 -54.64 -26.98
#